data_14267709e67a1c54dba7c4543f473086
#
_entry.id   14267709e67a1c54dba7c4543f473086
#
_cell.length_a   1.000
_cell.length_b   1.000
_cell.length_c   1.000
_cell.angle_alpha   90.00
_cell.angle_beta   90.00
_cell.angle_gamma   90.00
#
_symmetry.space_group_name_H-M   'P 1'
#
loop_
_entity.id
_entity.type
_entity.pdbx_description
1 polymer ?
#
loop_
_entity_poly.entity_id
_entity_poly.type
_entity_poly.pdbx_seq_one_letter_code
_entity_poly.pdbx_strand_id
1 'polypeptide(L)'
;RTRTEADFTGIMGYSTGGLFAIYAALARPDLFSRLAALSSAVYIWKEELEAFLQRGSYGHLKRIYMDVGTNEFGRITTKEEFLEGAELMHRAYLEHGVQPERILYNVYPGAVHSQTDWKMRFPDAIRWIFGDV
;
A
#
# COMPACT_ATOMS: atom_id res chain seq x y z
N ARG A 1 7.92 17.05 -19.20
CA ARG A 1 6.50 17.40 -19.15
C ARG A 1 5.76 16.37 -18.31
N THR A 2 5.04 16.82 -17.30
CA THR A 2 4.37 15.94 -16.34
C THR A 2 2.87 15.88 -16.64
N ARG A 3 2.28 14.70 -16.48
CA ARG A 3 0.83 14.52 -16.52
C ARG A 3 0.33 14.66 -15.09
N THR A 4 -0.60 15.56 -14.88
CA THR A 4 -1.11 15.93 -13.54
C THR A 4 -2.48 15.34 -13.22
N GLU A 5 -3.10 14.68 -14.20
CA GLU A 5 -4.41 14.07 -14.02
C GLU A 5 -4.31 12.88 -13.03
N ALA A 6 -5.35 12.68 -12.22
CA ALA A 6 -5.42 11.61 -11.23
C ALA A 6 -5.10 10.23 -11.83
N ASP A 7 -5.53 9.99 -13.06
CA ASP A 7 -5.30 8.73 -13.79
C ASP A 7 -3.82 8.37 -13.96
N PHE A 8 -2.94 9.36 -13.90
CA PHE A 8 -1.49 9.20 -14.10
C PHE A 8 -0.69 9.57 -12.86
N THR A 9 -1.37 9.84 -11.75
CA THR A 9 -0.72 10.25 -10.51
C THR A 9 -0.81 9.13 -9.49
N GLY A 10 0.34 8.80 -8.89
CA GLY A 10 0.46 7.79 -7.86
C GLY A 10 1.04 8.36 -6.58
N ILE A 11 0.77 7.68 -5.49
CA ILE A 11 1.38 7.94 -4.19
C ILE A 11 2.05 6.67 -3.68
N MET A 12 3.20 6.83 -3.04
CA MET A 12 4.01 5.73 -2.56
C MET A 12 4.64 6.05 -1.21
N GLY A 13 4.78 5.04 -0.38
CA GLY A 13 5.48 5.19 0.89
C GLY A 13 5.87 3.86 1.52
N TYR A 14 6.78 3.95 2.50
CA TYR A 14 7.28 2.83 3.30
C TYR A 14 6.85 3.00 4.75
N SER A 15 6.59 1.92 5.46
CA SER A 15 6.30 1.93 6.89
C SER A 15 5.13 2.88 7.23
N THR A 16 5.36 3.89 8.06
CA THR A 16 4.36 4.94 8.33
C THR A 16 4.02 5.75 7.09
N GLY A 17 4.98 5.93 6.17
CA GLY A 17 4.73 6.53 4.86
C GLY A 17 3.80 5.68 4.00
N GLY A 18 3.87 4.35 4.12
CA GLY A 18 2.93 3.43 3.48
C GLY A 18 1.52 3.59 4.02
N LEU A 19 1.38 3.69 5.35
CA LEU A 19 0.10 3.99 5.99
C LEU A 19 -0.47 5.33 5.52
N PHE A 20 0.37 6.37 5.47
CA PHE A 20 -0.04 7.67 4.95
C PHE A 20 -0.50 7.59 3.49
N ALA A 21 0.24 6.86 2.64
CA ALA A 21 -0.11 6.68 1.24
C ALA A 21 -1.48 6.01 1.07
N ILE A 22 -1.80 5.02 1.91
CA ILE A 22 -3.12 4.39 1.93
C ILE A 22 -4.21 5.42 2.23
N TYR A 23 -4.05 6.19 3.31
CA TYR A 23 -5.02 7.24 3.65
C TYR A 23 -5.20 8.24 2.52
N ALA A 24 -4.10 8.74 1.96
CA ALA A 24 -4.15 9.75 0.90
C ALA A 24 -4.83 9.23 -0.37
N ALA A 25 -4.51 8.01 -0.79
CA ALA A 25 -5.11 7.41 -1.98
C ALA A 25 -6.62 7.21 -1.83
N LEU A 26 -7.09 6.79 -0.65
CA LEU A 26 -8.51 6.55 -0.40
C LEU A 26 -9.29 7.84 -0.11
N ALA A 27 -8.63 8.88 0.41
CA ALA A 27 -9.27 10.16 0.75
C ALA A 27 -9.29 11.14 -0.44
N ARG A 28 -8.39 10.97 -1.41
CA ARG A 28 -8.21 11.92 -2.50
C ARG A 28 -8.31 11.25 -3.88
N PRO A 29 -9.51 10.78 -4.25
CA PRO A 29 -9.74 10.19 -5.57
C PRO A 29 -9.52 11.19 -6.71
N ASP A 30 -9.58 12.46 -6.41
CA ASP A 30 -9.29 13.56 -7.33
C ASP A 30 -7.81 13.71 -7.66
N LEU A 31 -6.93 13.14 -6.84
CA LEU A 31 -5.46 13.27 -7.01
C LEU A 31 -4.78 11.97 -7.38
N PHE A 32 -5.17 10.85 -6.77
CA PHE A 32 -4.41 9.60 -6.87
C PHE A 32 -5.27 8.45 -7.37
N SER A 33 -4.80 7.74 -8.38
CA SER A 33 -5.40 6.48 -8.83
C SER A 33 -4.44 5.29 -8.71
N ARG A 34 -3.19 5.55 -8.28
CA ARG A 34 -2.14 4.54 -8.20
C ARG A 34 -1.49 4.59 -6.82
N LEU A 35 -1.36 3.45 -6.18
CA LEU A 35 -0.88 3.34 -4.81
C LEU A 35 0.23 2.29 -4.71
N ALA A 36 1.33 2.66 -4.07
CA ALA A 36 2.34 1.69 -3.65
C ALA A 36 2.62 1.86 -2.15
N ALA A 37 2.28 0.83 -1.38
CA ALA A 37 2.43 0.82 0.07
C ALA A 37 3.35 -0.35 0.47
N LEU A 38 4.60 -0.03 0.79
CA LEU A 38 5.62 -1.02 1.13
C LEU A 38 5.77 -1.15 2.65
N SER A 39 5.66 -2.37 3.16
CA SER A 39 5.84 -2.66 4.59
C SER A 39 5.06 -1.69 5.50
N SER A 40 3.80 -1.49 5.20
CA SER A 40 2.97 -0.45 5.83
C SER A 40 2.76 -0.72 7.32
N ALA A 41 2.94 0.31 8.14
CA ALA A 41 2.77 0.26 9.58
C ALA A 41 1.29 0.41 9.99
N VAL A 42 0.44 -0.47 9.50
CA VAL A 42 -1.02 -0.43 9.66
C VAL A 42 -1.43 -0.49 11.14
N TYR A 43 -0.74 -1.29 11.93
CA TYR A 43 -1.09 -1.52 13.35
C TYR A 43 -0.85 -0.31 14.27
N ILE A 44 -0.10 0.70 13.82
CA ILE A 44 0.13 1.92 14.62
C ILE A 44 -1.19 2.62 14.95
N TRP A 45 -2.12 2.68 13.99
CA TRP A 45 -3.47 3.24 14.15
C TRP A 45 -4.51 2.32 13.53
N LYS A 46 -4.51 1.07 13.96
CA LYS A 46 -5.36 0.03 13.36
C LYS A 46 -6.84 0.35 13.46
N GLU A 47 -7.31 0.74 14.64
CA GLU A 47 -8.73 1.00 14.87
C GLU A 47 -9.23 2.20 14.05
N GLU A 48 -8.46 3.28 14.02
CA GLU A 48 -8.77 4.47 13.23
C GLU A 48 -8.74 4.15 11.74
N LEU A 49 -7.78 3.33 11.31
CA LEU A 49 -7.71 2.90 9.92
C LEU A 49 -8.92 2.04 9.55
N GLU A 50 -9.28 1.06 10.35
CA GLU A 50 -10.46 0.22 10.10
C GLU A 50 -11.73 1.04 9.96
N ALA A 51 -11.93 2.04 10.84
CA ALA A 51 -13.05 2.96 10.74
C ALA A 51 -13.00 3.78 9.44
N PHE A 52 -11.83 4.24 9.04
CA PHE A 52 -11.64 4.99 7.80
C PHE A 52 -11.89 4.14 6.56
N LEU A 53 -11.47 2.88 6.55
CA LEU A 53 -11.65 1.97 5.41
C LEU A 53 -13.12 1.81 5.02
N GLN A 54 -14.05 1.91 5.97
CA GLN A 54 -15.48 1.78 5.70
C GLN A 54 -16.05 2.96 4.89
N ARG A 55 -15.38 4.11 4.89
CA ARG A 55 -15.81 5.33 4.19
C ARG A 55 -14.86 5.80 3.10
N GLY A 56 -13.79 5.07 2.86
CA GLY A 56 -12.83 5.39 1.81
C GLY A 56 -13.40 5.18 0.41
N SER A 57 -12.80 5.82 -0.59
CA SER A 57 -13.12 5.63 -2.00
C SER A 57 -12.16 4.63 -2.63
N TYR A 58 -12.69 3.67 -3.37
CA TYR A 58 -11.91 2.58 -3.97
C TYR A 58 -12.03 2.48 -5.49
N GLY A 59 -13.17 2.87 -6.06
CA GLY A 59 -13.47 2.69 -7.48
C GLY A 59 -12.50 3.39 -8.45
N HIS A 60 -11.83 4.43 -7.98
CA HIS A 60 -10.85 5.19 -8.77
C HIS A 60 -9.46 4.52 -8.82
N LEU A 61 -9.20 3.54 -7.95
CA LEU A 61 -7.89 2.89 -7.87
C LEU A 61 -7.66 1.97 -9.07
N LYS A 62 -6.66 2.30 -9.86
CA LYS A 62 -6.29 1.55 -11.08
C LYS A 62 -5.23 0.49 -10.83
N ARG A 63 -4.27 0.78 -9.98
CA ARG A 63 -3.17 -0.11 -9.63
C ARG A 63 -2.78 0.07 -8.18
N ILE A 64 -2.67 -1.04 -7.48
CA ILE A 64 -2.20 -1.10 -6.10
C ILE A 64 -1.02 -2.07 -6.04
N TYR A 65 0.10 -1.59 -5.53
CA TYR A 65 1.21 -2.42 -5.10
C TYR A 65 1.25 -2.44 -3.59
N MET A 66 1.40 -3.60 -3.01
CA MET A 66 1.62 -3.74 -1.57
C MET A 66 2.55 -4.91 -1.29
N ASP A 67 3.34 -4.79 -0.26
CA ASP A 67 4.24 -5.86 0.14
C ASP A 67 4.50 -5.87 1.65
N VAL A 68 5.11 -6.95 2.09
CA VAL A 68 5.58 -7.14 3.47
C VAL A 68 6.69 -8.18 3.48
N GLY A 69 7.66 -8.01 4.37
CA GLY A 69 8.66 -9.03 4.69
C GLY A 69 8.19 -9.92 5.84
N THR A 70 8.70 -11.14 5.91
CA THR A 70 8.32 -12.08 6.98
C THR A 70 9.12 -11.90 8.27
N ASN A 71 10.15 -11.05 8.27
CA ASN A 71 11.01 -10.81 9.44
C ASN A 71 11.14 -9.33 9.76
N GLU A 72 10.05 -8.58 9.63
CA GLU A 72 10.03 -7.15 9.89
C GLU A 72 9.72 -6.87 11.36
N PHE A 73 10.49 -5.95 11.96
CA PHE A 73 10.27 -5.46 13.31
C PHE A 73 10.31 -3.93 13.29
N GLY A 74 9.24 -3.29 13.73
CA GLY A 74 9.18 -1.87 14.01
C GLY A 74 9.51 -1.55 15.47
N ARG A 75 9.48 -0.28 15.84
CA ARG A 75 9.69 0.13 17.24
C ARG A 75 8.62 -0.43 18.18
N ILE A 76 7.38 -0.51 17.69
CA ILE A 76 6.20 -0.93 18.46
C ILE A 76 5.37 -1.98 17.71
N THR A 77 5.82 -2.44 16.54
CA THR A 77 5.09 -3.38 15.69
C THR A 77 5.88 -4.66 15.52
N THR A 78 5.28 -5.78 15.84
CA THR A 78 5.87 -7.11 15.67
C THR A 78 5.79 -7.58 14.21
N LYS A 79 6.58 -8.59 13.85
CA LYS A 79 6.51 -9.19 12.51
C LYS A 79 5.14 -9.78 12.20
N GLU A 80 4.49 -10.35 13.19
CA GLU A 80 3.13 -10.89 13.08
C GLU A 80 2.14 -9.77 12.75
N GLU A 81 2.25 -8.63 13.41
CA GLU A 81 1.41 -7.45 13.17
C GLU A 81 1.65 -6.84 11.78
N PHE A 82 2.89 -6.82 11.28
CA PHE A 82 3.15 -6.39 9.90
C PHE A 82 2.47 -7.30 8.89
N LEU A 83 2.56 -8.62 9.07
CA LEU A 83 1.91 -9.60 8.20
C LEU A 83 0.38 -9.49 8.27
N GLU A 84 -0.18 -9.43 9.47
CA GLU A 84 -1.62 -9.27 9.67
C GLU A 84 -2.14 -7.95 9.09
N GLY A 85 -1.38 -6.88 9.23
CA GLY A 85 -1.73 -5.57 8.65
C GLY A 85 -1.76 -5.60 7.13
N ALA A 86 -0.82 -6.29 6.49
CA ALA A 86 -0.83 -6.47 5.05
C ALA A 86 -2.04 -7.28 4.59
N GLU A 87 -2.35 -8.38 5.28
CA GLU A 87 -3.55 -9.19 5.00
C GLU A 87 -4.84 -8.39 5.19
N LEU A 88 -4.91 -7.59 6.25
CA LEU A 88 -6.05 -6.71 6.51
C LEU A 88 -6.30 -5.77 5.33
N MET A 89 -5.25 -5.12 4.83
CA MET A 89 -5.36 -4.19 3.71
C MET A 89 -5.73 -4.89 2.40
N HIS A 90 -5.12 -6.04 2.10
CA HIS A 90 -5.45 -6.82 0.90
C HIS A 90 -6.93 -7.20 0.91
N ARG A 91 -7.41 -7.72 2.02
CA ARG A 91 -8.81 -8.08 2.19
C ARG A 91 -9.74 -6.88 2.06
N ALA A 92 -9.37 -5.73 2.66
CA ALA A 92 -10.17 -4.51 2.57
C ALA A 92 -10.35 -4.04 1.12
N TYR A 93 -9.29 -4.06 0.31
CA TYR A 93 -9.39 -3.69 -1.10
C TYR A 93 -10.36 -4.60 -1.85
N LEU A 94 -10.25 -5.91 -1.64
CA LEU A 94 -11.13 -6.88 -2.31
C LEU A 94 -12.60 -6.72 -1.86
N GLU A 95 -12.83 -6.58 -0.57
CA GLU A 95 -14.17 -6.38 0.01
C GLU A 95 -14.85 -5.09 -0.48
N HIS A 96 -14.06 -4.06 -0.80
CA HIS A 96 -14.58 -2.81 -1.35
C HIS A 96 -14.58 -2.75 -2.88
N GLY A 97 -14.43 -3.88 -3.54
CA GLY A 97 -14.66 -4.03 -4.97
C GLY A 97 -13.46 -3.77 -5.87
N VAL A 98 -12.25 -3.63 -5.32
CA VAL A 98 -11.05 -3.56 -6.16
C VAL A 98 -10.81 -4.92 -6.81
N GLN A 99 -10.69 -4.94 -8.13
CA GLN A 99 -10.49 -6.19 -8.85
C GLN A 99 -9.10 -6.78 -8.53
N PRO A 100 -8.99 -8.11 -8.32
CA PRO A 100 -7.71 -8.75 -7.99
C PRO A 100 -6.59 -8.42 -8.97
N GLU A 101 -6.91 -8.28 -10.25
CA GLU A 101 -5.94 -7.97 -11.31
C GLU A 101 -5.30 -6.58 -11.17
N ARG A 102 -5.89 -5.73 -10.35
CA ARG A 102 -5.37 -4.39 -10.06
C ARG A 102 -4.44 -4.35 -8.87
N ILE A 103 -4.30 -5.48 -8.15
CA ILE A 103 -3.51 -5.57 -6.92
C ILE A 103 -2.33 -6.51 -7.14
N LEU A 104 -1.12 -6.03 -6.87
CA LEU A 104 0.05 -6.88 -6.69
C LEU A 104 0.42 -6.89 -5.22
N TYR A 105 0.25 -8.04 -4.58
CA TYR A 105 0.61 -8.25 -3.19
C TYR A 105 1.74 -9.28 -3.09
N ASN A 106 2.88 -8.87 -2.60
CA ASN A 106 4.06 -9.71 -2.43
C ASN A 106 4.43 -9.89 -0.96
N VAL A 107 4.72 -11.13 -0.58
CA VAL A 107 5.32 -11.46 0.72
C VAL A 107 6.76 -11.91 0.47
N TYR A 108 7.73 -11.23 1.08
CA TYR A 108 9.16 -11.49 0.88
C TYR A 108 9.73 -12.27 2.04
N PRO A 109 10.02 -13.59 1.86
CA PRO A 109 10.57 -14.41 2.92
C PRO A 109 11.90 -13.86 3.45
N GLY A 110 11.99 -13.71 4.78
CA GLY A 110 13.20 -13.23 5.46
C GLY A 110 13.49 -11.75 5.35
N ALA A 111 12.75 -11.00 4.55
CA ALA A 111 12.97 -9.57 4.41
C ALA A 111 12.68 -8.82 5.72
N VAL A 112 13.51 -7.82 6.02
CA VAL A 112 13.46 -7.03 7.25
C VAL A 112 12.93 -5.62 7.01
N HIS A 113 12.59 -4.93 8.09
CA HIS A 113 12.07 -3.56 8.04
C HIS A 113 13.23 -2.56 7.89
N SER A 114 13.71 -2.39 6.67
CA SER A 114 14.86 -1.53 6.39
C SER A 114 14.76 -0.82 5.05
N GLN A 115 15.42 0.34 4.97
CA GLN A 115 15.53 1.09 3.71
C GLN A 115 16.25 0.31 2.61
N THR A 116 17.20 -0.53 2.98
CA THR A 116 17.91 -1.38 2.02
C THR A 116 16.94 -2.35 1.34
N ASP A 117 16.10 -3.01 2.11
CA ASP A 117 15.12 -3.94 1.58
C ASP A 117 14.07 -3.22 0.72
N TRP A 118 13.56 -2.07 1.17
CA TRP A 118 12.59 -1.28 0.40
C TRP A 118 13.17 -0.78 -0.92
N LYS A 119 14.43 -0.32 -0.89
CA LYS A 119 15.13 0.14 -2.09
C LYS A 119 15.20 -0.95 -3.17
N MET A 120 15.40 -2.19 -2.78
CA MET A 120 15.44 -3.32 -3.71
C MET A 120 14.09 -3.59 -4.36
N ARG A 121 12.99 -3.33 -3.65
CA ARG A 121 11.62 -3.59 -4.12
C ARG A 121 11.00 -2.41 -4.88
N PHE A 122 11.56 -1.22 -4.71
CA PHE A 122 11.07 0.02 -5.32
C PHE A 122 10.87 -0.08 -6.85
N PRO A 123 11.82 -0.61 -7.65
CA PRO A 123 11.64 -0.69 -9.09
C PRO A 123 10.42 -1.51 -9.50
N ASP A 124 10.15 -2.61 -8.82
CA ASP A 124 8.99 -3.46 -9.10
C ASP A 124 7.68 -2.76 -8.73
N ALA A 125 7.67 -2.06 -7.61
CA ALA A 125 6.51 -1.26 -7.22
C ALA A 125 6.18 -0.21 -8.27
N ILE A 126 7.18 0.56 -8.73
CA ILE A 126 7.00 1.59 -9.76
C ILE A 126 6.55 0.98 -11.10
N ARG A 127 7.18 -0.11 -11.51
CA ARG A 127 6.76 -0.81 -12.75
C ARG A 127 5.31 -1.25 -12.67
N TRP A 128 4.89 -1.77 -11.53
CA TRP A 128 3.52 -2.22 -11.37
C TRP A 128 2.52 -1.06 -11.43
N ILE A 129 2.74 0.01 -10.65
CA ILE A 129 1.75 1.08 -10.58
C ILE A 129 1.71 1.96 -11.85
N PHE A 130 2.78 2.00 -12.64
CA PHE A 130 2.87 2.80 -13.87
C PHE A 130 3.08 1.99 -15.15
N GLY A 131 3.30 0.68 -15.05
CA GLY A 131 3.41 -0.18 -16.21
C GLY A 131 2.07 -0.39 -16.90
N ASP A 132 2.09 -0.63 -18.19
CA ASP A 132 0.95 -1.02 -19.03
C ASP A 132 -0.30 -0.13 -18.87
N VAL A 133 -0.09 1.08 -19.16
CA VAL A 133 -1.19 2.04 -19.08
C VAL A 133 -1.53 2.59 -20.44
#